data_c6bed09d305b8325bfe0ea8614f070a8
#
_entry.id   c6bed09d305b8325bfe0ea8614f070a8
#
_cell.length_a   1.000
_cell.length_b   1.000
_cell.length_c   1.000
_cell.angle_alpha   90.00
_cell.angle_beta   90.00
_cell.angle_gamma   90.00
#
_symmetry.space_group_name_H-M   'P 1'
#
loop_
_entity.id
_entity.type
_entity.pdbx_description
1 polymer ?
#
loop_
_entity_poly.entity_id
_entity_poly.type
_entity_poly.pdbx_seq_one_letter_code
_entity_poly.pdbx_strand_id
1 'polypeptide(L)'
;MSVSAIIISGLAVGGTGILIGFILGIFGEKFKVEVDEREEAILEVLPGNNCVGCGYAGCSGLAAAIVKGEAPVGQCPVGGSPVAEKIGKIMGVEASESARQVAFVKCAGNCEKAR
;
A
#
# COMPACT_ATOMS: atom_id res chain seq x y z
N MET A 1 45.06 -12.79 24.12
CA MET A 1 44.09 -13.00 23.02
C MET A 1 44.90 -13.43 21.79
N SER A 2 44.63 -14.61 21.28
CA SER A 2 45.43 -15.16 20.15
C SER A 2 44.95 -14.51 18.85
N VAL A 3 45.88 -14.05 18.05
CA VAL A 3 45.62 -13.44 16.73
C VAL A 3 44.83 -14.38 15.83
N SER A 4 45.04 -15.68 15.97
CA SER A 4 44.29 -16.73 15.26
C SER A 4 42.79 -16.71 15.59
N ALA A 5 42.42 -16.46 16.84
CA ALA A 5 41.00 -16.37 17.23
C ALA A 5 40.30 -15.15 16.61
N ILE A 6 40.99 -14.03 16.50
CA ILE A 6 40.47 -12.82 15.85
C ILE A 6 40.24 -13.05 14.35
N ILE A 7 41.20 -13.71 13.68
CA ILE A 7 41.08 -14.02 12.26
C ILE A 7 39.94 -14.99 11.98
N ILE A 8 39.79 -16.05 12.79
CA ILE A 8 38.73 -17.05 12.63
C ILE A 8 37.33 -16.41 12.87
N SER A 9 37.19 -15.57 13.89
CA SER A 9 35.93 -14.89 14.13
C SER A 9 35.56 -13.89 13.04
N GLY A 10 36.56 -13.14 12.53
CA GLY A 10 36.35 -12.23 11.41
C GLY A 10 35.93 -12.94 10.11
N LEU A 11 36.57 -14.09 9.80
CA LEU A 11 36.19 -14.91 8.63
C LEU A 11 34.81 -15.53 8.79
N ALA A 12 34.42 -15.98 10.00
CA ALA A 12 33.12 -16.55 10.24
C ALA A 12 31.99 -15.50 10.07
N VAL A 13 32.15 -14.31 10.68
CA VAL A 13 31.15 -13.24 10.59
C VAL A 13 31.11 -12.65 9.15
N GLY A 14 32.27 -12.43 8.54
CA GLY A 14 32.36 -11.93 7.15
C GLY A 14 31.77 -12.92 6.15
N GLY A 15 32.07 -14.21 6.30
CA GLY A 15 31.55 -15.26 5.43
C GLY A 15 30.03 -15.39 5.50
N THR A 16 29.45 -15.35 6.71
CA THR A 16 28.00 -15.38 6.88
C THR A 16 27.32 -14.13 6.30
N GLY A 17 27.92 -12.94 6.46
CA GLY A 17 27.42 -11.70 5.89
C GLY A 17 27.40 -11.71 4.37
N ILE A 18 28.46 -12.18 3.74
CA ILE A 18 28.54 -12.32 2.27
C ILE A 18 27.49 -13.31 1.75
N LEU A 19 27.33 -14.45 2.42
CA LEU A 19 26.36 -15.48 2.02
C LEU A 19 24.92 -14.96 2.10
N ILE A 20 24.57 -14.30 3.19
CA ILE A 20 23.24 -13.72 3.36
C ILE A 20 23.00 -12.59 2.34
N GLY A 21 23.98 -11.70 2.14
CA GLY A 21 23.90 -10.63 1.17
C GLY A 21 23.72 -11.14 -0.27
N PHE A 22 24.40 -12.21 -0.63
CA PHE A 22 24.28 -12.85 -1.93
C PHE A 22 22.90 -13.48 -2.14
N ILE A 23 22.39 -14.19 -1.13
CA ILE A 23 21.05 -14.77 -1.16
C ILE A 23 20.00 -13.66 -1.31
N LEU A 24 20.05 -12.62 -0.48
CA LEU A 24 19.11 -11.50 -0.53
C LEU A 24 19.19 -10.75 -1.87
N GLY A 25 20.38 -10.59 -2.44
CA GLY A 25 20.57 -9.97 -3.75
C GLY A 25 19.86 -10.75 -4.87
N ILE A 26 20.06 -12.08 -4.93
CA ILE A 26 19.42 -12.92 -5.94
C ILE A 26 17.90 -12.92 -5.76
N PHE A 27 17.42 -13.07 -4.53
CA PHE A 27 15.98 -13.07 -4.27
C PHE A 27 15.36 -11.69 -4.53
N GLY A 28 16.05 -10.59 -4.18
CA GLY A 28 15.59 -9.23 -4.44
C GLY A 28 15.41 -8.93 -5.93
N GLU A 29 16.31 -9.46 -6.77
CA GLU A 29 16.21 -9.28 -8.22
C GLU A 29 15.12 -10.17 -8.85
N LYS A 30 14.97 -11.40 -8.33
CA LYS A 30 13.96 -12.35 -8.81
C LYS A 30 12.52 -12.01 -8.38
N PHE A 31 12.38 -11.34 -7.25
CA PHE A 31 11.09 -10.87 -6.73
C PHE A 31 10.85 -9.37 -7.00
N LYS A 32 11.59 -8.80 -7.97
CA LYS A 32 11.30 -7.44 -8.43
C LYS A 32 9.88 -7.42 -9.00
N VAL A 33 8.96 -6.83 -8.25
CA VAL A 33 7.62 -6.55 -8.75
C VAL A 33 7.79 -5.48 -9.83
N GLU A 34 7.45 -5.79 -11.06
CA GLU A 34 7.34 -4.76 -12.10
C GLU A 34 6.24 -3.81 -11.65
N VAL A 35 6.65 -2.62 -11.22
CA VAL A 35 5.71 -1.55 -10.88
C VAL A 35 5.19 -1.03 -12.22
N ASP A 36 3.91 -1.23 -12.47
CA ASP A 36 3.25 -0.70 -13.67
C ASP A 36 3.27 0.84 -13.58
N GLU A 37 3.64 1.53 -14.67
CA GLU A 37 3.63 3.01 -14.72
C GLU A 37 2.27 3.60 -14.31
N ARG A 38 1.20 2.85 -14.51
CA ARG A 38 -0.15 3.21 -14.07
C ARG A 38 -0.30 3.20 -12.56
N GLU A 39 0.36 2.26 -11.88
CA GLU A 39 0.34 2.18 -10.41
C GLU A 39 0.99 3.41 -9.79
N GLU A 40 2.13 3.86 -10.34
CA GLU A 40 2.83 5.06 -9.89
C GLU A 40 1.97 6.32 -10.16
N ALA A 41 1.38 6.44 -11.34
CA ALA A 41 0.48 7.54 -11.67
C ALA A 41 -0.77 7.59 -10.78
N ILE A 42 -1.34 6.45 -10.41
CA ILE A 42 -2.47 6.37 -9.48
C ILE A 42 -2.02 6.76 -8.06
N LEU A 43 -0.82 6.34 -7.65
CA LEU A 43 -0.27 6.65 -6.35
C LEU A 43 -0.04 8.16 -6.16
N GLU A 44 0.39 8.88 -7.20
CA GLU A 44 0.53 10.35 -7.19
C GLU A 44 -0.81 11.08 -7.04
N VAL A 45 -1.88 10.51 -7.59
CA VAL A 45 -3.23 11.10 -7.49
C VAL A 45 -3.87 10.80 -6.14
N LEU A 46 -3.49 9.71 -5.49
CA LEU A 46 -3.99 9.35 -4.17
C LEU A 46 -3.46 10.32 -3.09
N PRO A 47 -4.25 10.61 -2.03
CA PRO A 47 -3.86 11.58 -0.99
C PRO A 47 -2.65 11.18 -0.14
N GLY A 48 -2.08 10.00 -0.31
CA GLY A 48 -0.87 9.54 0.37
C GLY A 48 -0.99 9.29 1.89
N ASN A 49 -2.19 9.38 2.44
CA ASN A 49 -2.41 9.28 3.90
C ASN A 49 -2.17 7.89 4.49
N ASN A 50 -2.08 6.83 3.66
CA ASN A 50 -1.90 5.45 4.09
C ASN A 50 -2.82 5.01 5.26
N CYS A 51 -4.04 5.57 5.29
CA CYS A 51 -4.97 5.44 6.43
C CYS A 51 -5.68 4.08 6.54
N VAL A 52 -5.46 3.19 5.57
CA VAL A 52 -6.11 1.85 5.48
C VAL A 52 -7.64 1.88 5.46
N GLY A 53 -8.26 3.05 5.41
CA GLY A 53 -9.72 3.22 5.41
C GLY A 53 -10.44 2.62 4.18
N CYS A 54 -9.71 2.36 3.10
CA CYS A 54 -10.19 1.66 1.91
C CYS A 54 -10.15 0.13 2.04
N GLY A 55 -9.57 -0.43 3.12
CA GLY A 55 -9.40 -1.87 3.35
C GLY A 55 -8.13 -2.47 2.74
N TYR A 56 -7.28 -1.66 2.10
CA TYR A 56 -6.00 -2.09 1.54
C TYR A 56 -4.82 -1.65 2.39
N ALA A 57 -3.67 -2.32 2.24
CA ALA A 57 -2.46 -2.04 3.00
C ALA A 57 -1.75 -0.74 2.55
N GLY A 58 -2.44 0.39 2.72
CA GLY A 58 -1.94 1.71 2.31
C GLY A 58 -2.35 2.10 0.88
N CYS A 59 -1.93 3.30 0.45
CA CYS A 59 -2.26 3.82 -0.87
C CYS A 59 -1.61 3.02 -2.00
N SER A 60 -0.41 2.49 -1.81
CA SER A 60 0.27 1.62 -2.77
C SER A 60 -0.48 0.30 -2.99
N GLY A 61 -0.98 -0.32 -1.91
CA GLY A 61 -1.79 -1.53 -2.02
C GLY A 61 -3.11 -1.29 -2.77
N LEU A 62 -3.73 -0.12 -2.58
CA LEU A 62 -4.92 0.27 -3.33
C LEU A 62 -4.60 0.53 -4.80
N ALA A 63 -3.51 1.24 -5.12
CA ALA A 63 -3.07 1.50 -6.49
C ALA A 63 -2.85 0.19 -7.26
N ALA A 64 -2.10 -0.75 -6.68
CA ALA A 64 -1.87 -2.08 -7.26
C ALA A 64 -3.19 -2.85 -7.49
N ALA A 65 -4.13 -2.80 -6.55
CA ALA A 65 -5.43 -3.46 -6.69
C ALA A 65 -6.31 -2.83 -7.79
N ILE A 66 -6.25 -1.51 -7.97
CA ILE A 66 -6.96 -0.82 -9.05
C ILE A 66 -6.39 -1.20 -10.41
N VAL A 67 -5.05 -1.24 -10.57
CA VAL A 67 -4.39 -1.65 -11.82
C VAL A 67 -4.75 -3.08 -12.19
N LYS A 68 -4.82 -3.98 -11.20
CA LYS A 68 -5.25 -5.39 -11.41
C LYS A 68 -6.74 -5.55 -11.64
N GLY A 69 -7.55 -4.50 -11.45
CA GLY A 69 -9.02 -4.57 -11.56
C GLY A 69 -9.72 -5.21 -10.36
N GLU A 70 -9.01 -5.42 -9.25
CA GLU A 70 -9.55 -5.99 -8.01
C GLU A 70 -10.29 -4.94 -7.16
N ALA A 71 -9.99 -3.65 -7.37
CA ALA A 71 -10.63 -2.55 -6.66
C ALA A 71 -11.24 -1.53 -7.64
N PRO A 72 -12.43 -0.98 -7.31
CA PRO A 72 -13.01 0.08 -8.11
C PRO A 72 -12.23 1.40 -7.95
N VAL A 73 -12.24 2.23 -8.99
CA VAL A 73 -11.51 3.51 -9.03
C VAL A 73 -11.94 4.50 -7.92
N GLY A 74 -13.14 4.37 -7.39
CA GLY A 74 -13.70 5.20 -6.31
C GLY A 74 -13.53 4.65 -4.90
N GLN A 75 -12.68 3.65 -4.68
CA GLN A 75 -12.55 2.96 -3.38
C GLN A 75 -11.92 3.83 -2.28
N CYS A 76 -11.25 4.93 -2.62
CA CYS A 76 -10.61 5.79 -1.63
C CYS A 76 -11.62 6.73 -0.94
N PRO A 77 -11.95 6.55 0.35
CA PRO A 77 -12.93 7.39 1.03
C PRO A 77 -12.43 8.82 1.28
N VAL A 78 -11.11 9.00 1.39
CA VAL A 78 -10.48 10.31 1.64
C VAL A 78 -10.38 11.13 0.36
N GLY A 79 -10.08 10.48 -0.77
CA GLY A 79 -9.93 11.14 -2.06
C GLY A 79 -11.27 11.55 -2.69
N GLY A 80 -12.34 10.83 -2.40
CA GLY A 80 -13.69 11.10 -2.91
C GLY A 80 -13.78 11.12 -4.44
N SER A 81 -14.81 11.78 -4.97
CA SER A 81 -15.09 11.87 -6.42
C SER A 81 -13.95 12.48 -7.25
N PRO A 82 -13.25 13.56 -6.82
CA PRO A 82 -12.21 14.16 -7.66
C PRO A 82 -11.00 13.24 -7.87
N VAL A 83 -10.67 12.41 -6.92
CA VAL A 83 -9.60 11.40 -7.05
C VAL A 83 -10.06 10.25 -7.93
N ALA A 84 -11.30 9.78 -7.73
CA ALA A 84 -11.90 8.73 -8.55
C ALA A 84 -11.95 9.10 -10.04
N GLU A 85 -12.30 10.34 -10.38
CA GLU A 85 -12.30 10.84 -11.76
C GLU A 85 -10.90 10.83 -12.40
N LYS A 86 -9.89 11.27 -11.65
CA LYS A 86 -8.50 11.27 -12.12
C LYS A 86 -8.00 9.86 -12.36
N ILE A 87 -8.27 8.94 -11.43
CA ILE A 87 -7.90 7.53 -11.56
C ILE A 87 -8.65 6.90 -12.74
N GLY A 88 -9.94 7.22 -12.91
CA GLY A 88 -10.74 6.78 -14.04
C GLY A 88 -10.14 7.19 -15.39
N LYS A 89 -9.63 8.42 -15.50
CA LYS A 89 -8.93 8.91 -16.71
C LYS A 89 -7.64 8.14 -16.99
N ILE A 90 -6.88 7.78 -15.95
CA ILE A 90 -5.63 7.00 -16.09
C ILE A 90 -5.96 5.58 -16.56
N MET A 91 -7.00 4.97 -15.98
CA MET A 91 -7.42 3.61 -16.30
C MET A 91 -8.30 3.52 -17.58
N GLY A 92 -8.78 4.65 -18.11
CA GLY A 92 -9.70 4.67 -19.23
C GLY A 92 -11.11 4.14 -18.91
N VAL A 93 -11.50 4.18 -17.63
CA VAL A 93 -12.79 3.70 -17.14
C VAL A 93 -13.58 4.89 -16.59
N GLU A 94 -14.87 4.95 -16.88
CA GLU A 94 -15.73 5.95 -16.24
C GLU A 94 -15.76 5.71 -14.72
N ALA A 95 -15.41 6.74 -13.94
CA ALA A 95 -15.54 6.69 -12.50
C ALA A 95 -17.02 6.56 -12.15
N SER A 96 -17.45 5.36 -11.78
CA SER A 96 -18.77 5.21 -11.14
C SER A 96 -18.72 6.00 -9.83
N GLU A 97 -19.58 7.00 -9.70
CA GLU A 97 -19.79 7.68 -8.43
C GLU A 97 -20.14 6.63 -7.37
N SER A 98 -19.17 6.26 -6.57
CA SER A 98 -19.48 5.49 -5.36
C SER A 98 -20.27 6.44 -4.46
N ALA A 99 -21.55 6.20 -4.31
CA ALA A 99 -22.41 6.96 -3.41
C ALA A 99 -21.72 7.05 -2.04
N ARG A 100 -21.38 8.27 -1.62
CA ARG A 100 -20.73 8.52 -0.35
C ARG A 100 -21.57 7.94 0.77
N GLN A 101 -21.17 6.81 1.31
CA GLN A 101 -21.82 6.20 2.46
C GLN A 101 -21.46 7.02 3.69
N VAL A 102 -22.44 7.75 4.20
CA VAL A 102 -22.32 8.46 5.48
C VAL A 102 -23.07 7.66 6.55
N ALA A 103 -22.41 7.48 7.69
CA ALA A 103 -23.07 6.89 8.85
C ALA A 103 -24.13 7.87 9.35
N PHE A 104 -25.40 7.55 9.12
CA PHE A 104 -26.52 8.33 9.63
C PHE A 104 -27.03 7.67 10.92
N VAL A 105 -26.78 8.32 12.04
CA VAL A 105 -27.33 7.88 13.32
C VAL A 105 -28.75 8.36 13.43
N LYS A 106 -29.72 7.47 13.19
CA LYS A 106 -31.15 7.74 13.35
C LYS A 106 -31.50 7.61 14.84
N CYS A 107 -31.02 8.57 15.65
CA CYS A 107 -31.33 8.63 17.06
C CYS A 107 -32.35 9.73 17.32
N ALA A 108 -33.55 9.35 17.77
CA ALA A 108 -34.60 10.27 18.27
C ALA A 108 -34.53 10.41 19.82
N GLY A 109 -33.42 10.00 20.44
CA GLY A 109 -33.20 10.03 21.88
C GLY A 109 -32.71 11.40 22.35
N ASN A 110 -33.29 11.87 23.46
CA ASN A 110 -32.80 12.95 24.28
C ASN A 110 -32.25 12.37 25.61
N CYS A 111 -31.60 13.19 26.42
CA CYS A 111 -31.03 12.75 27.71
C CYS A 111 -32.06 12.10 28.67
N GLU A 112 -33.36 12.35 28.49
CA GLU A 112 -34.42 11.76 29.32
C GLU A 112 -34.75 10.31 28.91
N LYS A 113 -34.45 9.91 27.66
CA LYS A 113 -34.67 8.57 27.12
C LYS A 113 -33.41 7.68 27.14
N ALA A 114 -32.26 8.22 27.54
CA ALA A 114 -31.05 7.45 27.75
C ALA A 114 -31.15 6.71 29.09
N ARG A 115 -31.48 5.42 29.07
CA ARG A 115 -31.42 4.50 30.21
C ARG A 115 -30.24 3.57 30.05
#